data_483b25088a489e8559e7a0b555e871b1
#
_entry.id   483b25088a489e8559e7a0b555e871b1
#
_cell.length_a   1.000
_cell.length_b   1.000
_cell.length_c   1.000
_cell.angle_alpha   90.00
_cell.angle_beta   90.00
_cell.angle_gamma   90.00
#
_symmetry.space_group_name_H-M   'P 1'
#
loop_
_entity.id
_entity.type
_entity.pdbx_description
1 polymer ?
#
loop_
_entity_poly.entity_id
_entity_poly.type
_entity_poly.pdbx_seq_one_letter_code
_entity_poly.pdbx_strand_id
1 'polypeptide(L)'
;FPETIDAVLDLLEPYPWDYLIGSVHWIGGWAIDASHSLFEFERRGLVTAWQQYFDLETQLAASGAVDVLAHVDVIKKYGLRPEADPSDWYDAVVAAAAESGTAVEVSSQGLRKPAREVYPAPELLCRFHAAGVPITLASDAHVPEETAWGFDQVIAAAKAAGYTTRLVFEKRQRAEVPL
;
A
#
# COMPACT_ATOMS: atom_id res chain seq x y z
N PHE A 1 -3.74 15.15 -3.98
CA PHE A 1 -3.94 14.63 -2.64
C PHE A 1 -2.96 15.28 -1.65
N PRO A 2 -3.37 15.69 -0.46
CA PRO A 2 -4.73 15.53 0.11
C PRO A 2 -5.77 16.55 -0.38
N GLU A 3 -5.37 17.63 -1.03
CA GLU A 3 -6.23 18.79 -1.34
C GLU A 3 -7.38 18.46 -2.30
N THR A 4 -7.29 17.34 -3.00
CA THR A 4 -8.27 16.93 -4.03
C THR A 4 -9.13 15.74 -3.61
N ILE A 5 -8.96 15.22 -2.39
CA ILE A 5 -9.63 13.98 -1.98
C ILE A 5 -11.15 14.09 -2.02
N ASP A 6 -11.70 15.21 -1.53
CA ASP A 6 -13.15 15.43 -1.52
C ASP A 6 -13.70 15.48 -2.95
N ALA A 7 -13.04 16.18 -3.87
CA ALA A 7 -13.46 16.22 -5.27
C ALA A 7 -13.38 14.85 -5.96
N VAL A 8 -12.42 13.99 -5.58
CA VAL A 8 -12.34 12.60 -6.07
C VAL A 8 -13.49 11.78 -5.52
N LEU A 9 -13.82 11.91 -4.24
CA LEU A 9 -14.93 11.19 -3.62
C LEU A 9 -16.28 11.61 -4.23
N ASP A 10 -16.51 12.91 -4.45
CA ASP A 10 -17.68 13.42 -5.16
C ASP A 10 -17.83 12.83 -6.58
N LEU A 11 -16.69 12.69 -7.30
CA LEU A 11 -16.66 12.07 -8.62
C LEU A 11 -17.00 10.58 -8.59
N LEU A 12 -16.60 9.87 -7.55
CA LEU A 12 -16.78 8.43 -7.41
C LEU A 12 -18.15 8.06 -6.84
N GLU A 13 -18.79 8.94 -6.06
CA GLU A 13 -20.03 8.69 -5.34
C GLU A 13 -21.16 8.12 -6.21
N PRO A 14 -21.40 8.59 -7.47
CA PRO A 14 -22.50 8.08 -8.29
C PRO A 14 -22.35 6.63 -8.77
N TYR A 15 -21.18 6.00 -8.60
CA TYR A 15 -20.90 4.70 -9.19
C TYR A 15 -21.00 3.57 -8.15
N PRO A 16 -21.52 2.38 -8.55
CA PRO A 16 -21.71 1.26 -7.63
C PRO A 16 -20.41 0.43 -7.44
N TRP A 17 -19.38 1.03 -6.88
CA TRP A 17 -18.12 0.35 -6.61
C TRP A 17 -18.29 -0.76 -5.58
N ASP A 18 -17.58 -1.87 -5.75
CA ASP A 18 -17.46 -2.90 -4.72
C ASP A 18 -16.51 -2.46 -3.60
N TYR A 19 -15.43 -1.75 -3.94
CA TYR A 19 -14.51 -1.10 -3.00
C TYR A 19 -13.72 0.01 -3.69
N LEU A 20 -13.12 0.88 -2.89
CA LEU A 20 -12.18 1.90 -3.34
C LEU A 20 -10.78 1.56 -2.84
N ILE A 21 -9.82 1.55 -3.75
CA ILE A 21 -8.41 1.36 -3.43
C ILE A 21 -7.66 2.67 -3.68
N GLY A 22 -6.79 3.04 -2.74
CA GLY A 22 -6.00 4.25 -2.85
C GLY A 22 -4.51 3.97 -2.75
N SER A 23 -3.71 4.80 -3.39
CA SER A 23 -2.25 4.72 -3.39
C SER A 23 -1.62 6.09 -3.56
N VAL A 24 -0.38 6.21 -3.09
CA VAL A 24 0.47 7.38 -3.29
C VAL A 24 1.51 7.08 -4.36
N HIS A 25 1.40 7.74 -5.51
CA HIS A 25 2.37 7.66 -6.61
C HIS A 25 3.16 8.96 -6.80
N TRP A 26 2.74 10.04 -6.14
CA TRP A 26 3.31 11.36 -6.36
C TRP A 26 3.62 12.08 -5.05
N ILE A 27 4.79 12.69 -4.97
CA ILE A 27 5.18 13.63 -3.92
C ILE A 27 5.32 15.01 -4.57
N GLY A 28 4.23 15.80 -4.53
CA GLY A 28 4.11 17.01 -5.33
C GLY A 28 4.15 16.67 -6.83
N GLY A 29 5.06 17.27 -7.59
CA GLY A 29 5.23 16.99 -9.01
C GLY A 29 6.12 15.79 -9.36
N TRP A 30 6.54 14.98 -8.39
CA TRP A 30 7.45 13.85 -8.58
C TRP A 30 6.73 12.51 -8.53
N ALA A 31 6.77 11.75 -9.65
CA ALA A 31 6.31 10.37 -9.71
C ALA A 31 7.37 9.44 -9.10
N ILE A 32 7.13 8.91 -7.90
CA ILE A 32 8.11 8.14 -7.12
C ILE A 32 8.44 6.78 -7.70
N ASP A 33 7.54 6.24 -8.48
CA ASP A 33 7.62 4.89 -9.07
C ASP A 33 7.91 4.90 -10.59
N ALA A 34 8.29 6.05 -11.15
CA ALA A 34 8.69 6.20 -12.54
C ALA A 34 10.21 6.17 -12.71
N SER A 35 10.71 5.29 -13.62
CA SER A 35 12.15 5.10 -13.81
C SER A 35 12.90 6.36 -14.27
N HIS A 36 12.24 7.24 -15.01
CA HIS A 36 12.84 8.49 -15.51
C HIS A 36 13.01 9.56 -14.42
N SER A 37 12.44 9.38 -13.24
CA SER A 37 12.50 10.33 -12.13
C SER A 37 13.31 9.84 -10.92
N LEU A 38 14.09 8.76 -11.06
CA LEU A 38 14.91 8.20 -9.99
C LEU A 38 15.94 9.17 -9.43
N PHE A 39 16.43 10.13 -10.25
CA PHE A 39 17.34 11.18 -9.79
C PHE A 39 16.78 12.05 -8.65
N GLU A 40 15.46 12.09 -8.50
CA GLU A 40 14.82 12.84 -7.42
C GLU A 40 15.13 12.24 -6.03
N PHE A 41 15.38 10.94 -5.93
CA PHE A 41 15.82 10.32 -4.68
C PHE A 41 17.17 10.85 -4.22
N GLU A 42 18.11 11.02 -5.16
CA GLU A 42 19.41 11.61 -4.87
C GLU A 42 19.27 13.11 -4.52
N ARG A 43 18.47 13.85 -5.31
CA ARG A 43 18.25 15.28 -5.13
C ARG A 43 17.62 15.63 -3.78
N ARG A 44 16.68 14.83 -3.32
CA ARG A 44 15.93 15.06 -2.05
C ARG A 44 16.61 14.41 -0.85
N GLY A 45 17.40 13.36 -1.08
CA GLY A 45 17.88 12.44 -0.08
C GLY A 45 16.85 11.35 0.28
N LEU A 46 17.31 10.11 0.42
CA LEU A 46 16.44 8.95 0.65
C LEU A 46 15.58 9.09 1.90
N VAL A 47 16.15 9.55 3.01
CA VAL A 47 15.41 9.74 4.28
C VAL A 47 14.25 10.71 4.09
N THR A 48 14.51 11.87 3.47
CA THR A 48 13.46 12.89 3.22
C THR A 48 12.37 12.37 2.28
N ALA A 49 12.76 11.64 1.23
CA ALA A 49 11.83 11.05 0.27
C ALA A 49 10.89 10.04 0.95
N TRP A 50 11.45 9.15 1.78
CA TRP A 50 10.69 8.15 2.53
C TRP A 50 9.77 8.80 3.56
N GLN A 51 10.25 9.79 4.32
CA GLN A 51 9.42 10.55 5.24
C GLN A 51 8.21 11.17 4.55
N GLN A 52 8.44 11.94 3.47
CA GLN A 52 7.37 12.59 2.71
C GLN A 52 6.38 11.59 2.13
N TYR A 53 6.85 10.43 1.68
CA TYR A 53 6.00 9.37 1.16
C TYR A 53 5.10 8.79 2.25
N PHE A 54 5.67 8.39 3.39
CA PHE A 54 4.88 7.81 4.48
C PHE A 54 3.98 8.84 5.18
N ASP A 55 4.35 10.13 5.18
CA ASP A 55 3.45 11.20 5.62
C ASP A 55 2.17 11.25 4.76
N LEU A 56 2.28 11.06 3.44
CA LEU A 56 1.13 11.02 2.53
C LEU A 56 0.34 9.70 2.67
N GLU A 57 0.99 8.55 2.80
CA GLU A 57 0.32 7.27 3.06
C GLU A 57 -0.45 7.30 4.38
N THR A 58 0.14 7.89 5.42
CA THR A 58 -0.52 8.07 6.73
C THR A 58 -1.75 8.97 6.60
N GLN A 59 -1.66 10.08 5.85
CA GLN A 59 -2.81 10.95 5.59
C GLN A 59 -3.89 10.24 4.78
N LEU A 60 -3.52 9.43 3.78
CA LEU A 60 -4.46 8.63 3.00
C LEU A 60 -5.18 7.62 3.89
N ALA A 61 -4.45 6.89 4.71
CA ALA A 61 -5.01 5.95 5.68
C ALA A 61 -5.98 6.66 6.64
N ALA A 62 -5.56 7.77 7.25
CA ALA A 62 -6.34 8.52 8.22
C ALA A 62 -7.60 9.17 7.62
N SER A 63 -7.63 9.42 6.31
CA SER A 63 -8.78 10.06 5.65
C SER A 63 -10.04 9.20 5.66
N GLY A 64 -9.92 7.87 5.77
CA GLY A 64 -11.04 6.94 5.62
C GLY A 64 -11.70 6.95 4.23
N ALA A 65 -11.08 7.62 3.26
CA ALA A 65 -11.63 7.79 1.92
C ALA A 65 -11.61 6.50 1.08
N VAL A 66 -10.73 5.56 1.43
CA VAL A 66 -10.54 4.31 0.70
C VAL A 66 -10.73 3.10 1.61
N ASP A 67 -11.17 1.99 1.04
CA ASP A 67 -11.34 0.73 1.76
C ASP A 67 -10.01 -0.01 1.94
N VAL A 68 -9.07 0.20 1.00
CA VAL A 68 -7.80 -0.51 0.92
C VAL A 68 -6.67 0.45 0.53
N LEU A 69 -5.53 0.38 1.23
CA LEU A 69 -4.27 0.99 0.79
C LEU A 69 -3.56 0.00 -0.16
N ALA A 70 -3.31 0.40 -1.40
CA ALA A 70 -2.54 -0.39 -2.34
C ALA A 70 -1.04 -0.30 -2.05
N HIS A 71 -0.30 -1.41 -2.24
CA HIS A 71 1.18 -1.47 -2.21
C HIS A 71 1.85 -0.38 -1.35
N VAL A 72 1.43 -0.27 -0.09
CA VAL A 72 1.67 0.84 0.85
C VAL A 72 3.14 1.29 1.03
N ASP A 73 4.11 0.53 0.56
CA ASP A 73 5.53 0.86 0.58
C ASP A 73 6.17 0.77 -0.83
N VAL A 74 5.41 1.12 -1.87
CA VAL A 74 5.89 1.08 -3.27
C VAL A 74 7.09 2.01 -3.53
N ILE A 75 7.36 2.96 -2.66
CA ILE A 75 8.57 3.81 -2.73
C ILE A 75 9.87 2.98 -2.81
N LYS A 76 9.86 1.75 -2.27
CA LYS A 76 11.01 0.81 -2.35
C LYS A 76 11.15 0.10 -3.70
N LYS A 77 10.25 0.34 -4.67
CA LYS A 77 10.15 -0.37 -5.96
C LYS A 77 11.48 -0.61 -6.65
N TYR A 78 12.36 0.39 -6.64
CA TYR A 78 13.68 0.33 -7.27
C TYR A 78 14.80 -0.16 -6.34
N GLY A 79 14.48 -0.67 -5.16
CA GLY A 79 15.45 -1.15 -4.17
C GLY A 79 16.14 -0.03 -3.39
N LEU A 80 15.72 1.22 -3.56
CA LEU A 80 16.28 2.38 -2.88
C LEU A 80 15.68 2.50 -1.47
N ARG A 81 16.51 2.25 -0.46
CA ARG A 81 16.10 2.32 0.95
C ARG A 81 17.07 3.18 1.75
N PRO A 82 16.59 4.03 2.67
CA PRO A 82 17.47 4.73 3.61
C PRO A 82 18.10 3.74 4.58
N GLU A 83 19.28 4.10 5.12
CA GLU A 83 19.88 3.37 6.24
C GLU A 83 19.18 3.68 7.59
N ALA A 84 18.35 4.73 7.62
CA ALA A 84 17.59 5.10 8.79
C ALA A 84 16.54 4.03 9.14
N ASP A 85 16.29 3.85 10.44
CA ASP A 85 15.24 2.98 10.95
C ASP A 85 13.85 3.49 10.48
N PRO A 86 13.06 2.68 9.76
CA PRO A 86 11.76 3.10 9.26
C PRO A 86 10.64 3.01 10.30
N SER A 87 10.93 2.60 11.54
CA SER A 87 9.93 2.24 12.56
C SER A 87 8.90 3.35 12.80
N ASP A 88 9.33 4.60 12.94
CA ASP A 88 8.43 5.73 13.19
C ASP A 88 7.45 5.94 12.02
N TRP A 89 7.91 5.78 10.79
CA TRP A 89 7.06 5.91 9.60
C TRP A 89 6.07 4.76 9.48
N TYR A 90 6.53 3.54 9.76
CA TYR A 90 5.70 2.34 9.76
C TYR A 90 4.63 2.40 10.84
N ASP A 91 5.00 2.78 12.05
CA ASP A 91 4.07 2.89 13.17
C ASP A 91 2.98 3.94 12.92
N ALA A 92 3.34 5.07 12.27
CA ALA A 92 2.37 6.11 11.92
C ALA A 92 1.30 5.62 10.94
N VAL A 93 1.70 4.99 9.82
CA VAL A 93 0.73 4.48 8.82
C VAL A 93 -0.08 3.31 9.36
N VAL A 94 0.52 2.44 10.17
CA VAL A 94 -0.16 1.32 10.83
C VAL A 94 -1.23 1.82 11.79
N ALA A 95 -0.91 2.79 12.65
CA ALA A 95 -1.86 3.40 13.57
C ALA A 95 -3.03 4.06 12.83
N ALA A 96 -2.74 4.82 11.78
CA ALA A 96 -3.76 5.48 10.97
C ALA A 96 -4.70 4.46 10.28
N ALA A 97 -4.16 3.39 9.71
CA ALA A 97 -4.96 2.33 9.07
C ALA A 97 -5.82 1.57 10.09
N ALA A 98 -5.29 1.29 11.29
CA ALA A 98 -6.03 0.64 12.35
C ALA A 98 -7.19 1.52 12.87
N GLU A 99 -6.95 2.82 13.06
CA GLU A 99 -7.95 3.76 13.56
C GLU A 99 -9.07 4.00 12.54
N SER A 100 -8.75 4.16 11.26
CA SER A 100 -9.73 4.36 10.18
C SER A 100 -10.46 3.07 9.78
N GLY A 101 -9.90 1.90 10.12
CA GLY A 101 -10.39 0.60 9.67
C GLY A 101 -10.07 0.29 8.22
N THR A 102 -9.15 1.02 7.59
CA THR A 102 -8.70 0.79 6.22
C THR A 102 -7.86 -0.49 6.14
N ALA A 103 -8.15 -1.35 5.18
CA ALA A 103 -7.36 -2.55 4.93
C ALA A 103 -6.06 -2.23 4.19
N VAL A 104 -5.11 -3.18 4.16
CA VAL A 104 -3.90 -3.06 3.37
C VAL A 104 -3.79 -4.19 2.34
N GLU A 105 -3.34 -3.86 1.15
CA GLU A 105 -3.08 -4.82 0.08
C GLU A 105 -1.75 -5.54 0.31
N VAL A 106 -1.74 -6.88 0.19
CA VAL A 106 -0.49 -7.65 0.05
C VAL A 106 -0.31 -7.99 -1.43
N SER A 107 0.70 -7.38 -2.06
CA SER A 107 0.90 -7.44 -3.51
C SER A 107 2.17 -8.17 -3.92
N SER A 108 2.07 -9.01 -4.96
CA SER A 108 3.21 -9.70 -5.55
C SER A 108 4.00 -8.83 -6.53
N GLN A 109 3.55 -7.65 -6.90
CA GLN A 109 4.21 -6.83 -7.93
C GLN A 109 5.69 -6.57 -7.60
N GLY A 110 6.02 -6.29 -6.34
CA GLY A 110 7.38 -5.99 -5.91
C GLY A 110 8.37 -7.13 -6.15
N LEU A 111 7.90 -8.39 -6.22
CA LEU A 111 8.74 -9.54 -6.58
C LEU A 111 9.27 -9.47 -8.02
N ARG A 112 8.54 -8.78 -8.91
CA ARG A 112 8.92 -8.54 -10.31
C ARG A 112 9.72 -7.26 -10.52
N LYS A 113 9.91 -6.46 -9.46
CA LYS A 113 10.64 -5.18 -9.50
C LYS A 113 12.01 -5.34 -8.84
N PRO A 114 12.91 -4.35 -8.97
CA PRO A 114 14.22 -4.38 -8.30
C PRO A 114 14.17 -4.57 -6.78
N ALA A 115 13.06 -4.21 -6.13
CA ALA A 115 12.83 -4.46 -4.70
C ALA A 115 12.89 -5.96 -4.34
N ARG A 116 12.47 -6.86 -5.26
CA ARG A 116 12.45 -8.33 -5.07
C ARG A 116 11.75 -8.79 -3.79
N GLU A 117 10.72 -8.08 -3.39
CA GLU A 117 9.98 -8.30 -2.15
C GLU A 117 8.49 -7.98 -2.37
N VAL A 118 7.60 -8.64 -1.64
CA VAL A 118 6.18 -8.27 -1.62
C VAL A 118 5.97 -6.85 -1.11
N TYR A 119 4.86 -6.25 -1.44
CA TYR A 119 4.35 -5.05 -0.77
C TYR A 119 3.21 -5.46 0.18
N PRO A 120 3.22 -5.00 1.45
CA PRO A 120 4.32 -4.32 2.14
C PRO A 120 5.50 -5.25 2.44
N ALA A 121 6.62 -4.66 2.87
CA ALA A 121 7.77 -5.39 3.42
C ALA A 121 7.30 -6.30 4.57
N PRO A 122 7.91 -7.49 4.77
CA PRO A 122 7.50 -8.43 5.81
C PRO A 122 7.42 -7.81 7.21
N GLU A 123 8.34 -6.93 7.56
CA GLU A 123 8.32 -6.22 8.84
C GLU A 123 7.08 -5.33 8.98
N LEU A 124 6.77 -4.53 7.95
CA LEU A 124 5.60 -3.66 7.97
C LEU A 124 4.31 -4.49 7.97
N LEU A 125 4.27 -5.61 7.24
CA LEU A 125 3.13 -6.52 7.23
C LEU A 125 2.87 -7.13 8.61
N CYS A 126 3.93 -7.52 9.36
CA CYS A 126 3.81 -7.98 10.74
C CYS A 126 3.25 -6.89 11.67
N ARG A 127 3.64 -5.62 11.49
CA ARG A 127 3.10 -4.50 12.27
C ARG A 127 1.61 -4.27 11.99
N PHE A 128 1.18 -4.33 10.73
CA PHE A 128 -0.24 -4.28 10.37
C PHE A 128 -1.03 -5.41 11.03
N HIS A 129 -0.52 -6.64 10.98
CA HIS A 129 -1.15 -7.77 11.66
C HIS A 129 -1.27 -7.56 13.16
N ALA A 130 -0.19 -7.13 13.83
CA ALA A 130 -0.17 -6.87 15.27
C ALA A 130 -1.17 -5.79 15.69
N ALA A 131 -1.44 -4.82 14.82
CA ALA A 131 -2.44 -3.76 15.01
C ALA A 131 -3.87 -4.18 14.62
N GLY A 132 -4.09 -5.40 14.14
CA GLY A 132 -5.41 -5.90 13.72
C GLY A 132 -5.90 -5.33 12.39
N VAL A 133 -5.02 -4.75 11.58
CA VAL A 133 -5.36 -4.23 10.24
C VAL A 133 -5.60 -5.40 9.29
N PRO A 134 -6.77 -5.51 8.65
CA PRO A 134 -7.07 -6.61 7.73
C PRO A 134 -6.36 -6.42 6.39
N ILE A 135 -6.26 -7.52 5.63
CA ILE A 135 -5.57 -7.53 4.33
C ILE A 135 -6.47 -7.93 3.16
N THR A 136 -6.06 -7.50 1.95
CA THR A 136 -6.46 -8.07 0.67
C THR A 136 -5.24 -8.64 -0.06
N LEU A 137 -5.45 -9.43 -1.13
CA LEU A 137 -4.36 -9.95 -1.94
C LEU A 137 -4.43 -9.39 -3.35
N ALA A 138 -3.29 -9.03 -3.93
CA ALA A 138 -3.19 -8.52 -5.28
C ALA A 138 -1.92 -8.98 -6.01
N SER A 139 -1.95 -8.89 -7.33
CA SER A 139 -0.76 -9.02 -8.19
C SER A 139 -0.35 -7.69 -8.83
N ASP A 140 -1.22 -6.68 -8.75
CA ASP A 140 -1.06 -5.38 -9.43
C ASP A 140 -0.67 -5.60 -10.90
N ALA A 141 -1.54 -6.43 -11.58
CA ALA A 141 -1.35 -6.86 -12.95
C ALA A 141 -1.60 -5.70 -13.92
N HIS A 142 -0.66 -5.47 -14.83
CA HIS A 142 -0.79 -4.49 -15.92
C HIS A 142 -0.99 -5.16 -17.28
N VAL A 143 -0.85 -6.49 -17.31
CA VAL A 143 -1.14 -7.35 -18.47
C VAL A 143 -1.82 -8.63 -17.99
N PRO A 144 -2.61 -9.33 -18.83
CA PRO A 144 -3.38 -10.51 -18.42
C PRO A 144 -2.55 -11.62 -17.76
N GLU A 145 -1.31 -11.83 -18.23
CA GLU A 145 -0.39 -12.85 -17.77
C GLU A 145 0.10 -12.63 -16.33
N GLU A 146 -0.05 -11.42 -15.83
CA GLU A 146 0.31 -11.05 -14.46
C GLU A 146 -0.84 -11.26 -13.47
N THR A 147 -2.04 -11.55 -13.96
CA THR A 147 -3.20 -11.76 -13.08
C THR A 147 -2.96 -12.92 -12.13
N ALA A 148 -3.07 -12.67 -10.83
CA ALA A 148 -2.78 -13.62 -9.74
C ALA A 148 -1.34 -14.18 -9.75
N TRP A 149 -0.42 -13.57 -10.52
CA TRP A 149 0.99 -13.99 -10.52
C TRP A 149 1.59 -13.87 -9.11
N GLY A 150 2.28 -14.92 -8.66
CA GLY A 150 2.95 -14.92 -7.35
C GLY A 150 2.02 -14.99 -6.14
N PHE A 151 0.76 -15.38 -6.30
CA PHE A 151 -0.19 -15.48 -5.19
C PHE A 151 0.25 -16.47 -4.12
N ASP A 152 0.92 -17.59 -4.49
CA ASP A 152 1.49 -18.51 -3.50
C ASP A 152 2.47 -17.81 -2.55
N GLN A 153 3.30 -16.89 -3.10
CA GLN A 153 4.27 -16.10 -2.32
C GLN A 153 3.58 -15.03 -1.47
N VAL A 154 2.53 -14.40 -2.00
CA VAL A 154 1.72 -13.42 -1.24
C VAL A 154 1.02 -14.08 -0.07
N ILE A 155 0.39 -15.25 -0.30
CA ILE A 155 -0.26 -16.04 0.75
C ILE A 155 0.76 -16.52 1.79
N ALA A 156 1.94 -16.97 1.35
CA ALA A 156 3.02 -17.37 2.26
C ALA A 156 3.49 -16.20 3.13
N ALA A 157 3.66 -15.01 2.55
CA ALA A 157 4.06 -13.80 3.28
C ALA A 157 2.98 -13.38 4.29
N ALA A 158 1.70 -13.40 3.89
CA ALA A 158 0.58 -13.09 4.78
C ALA A 158 0.52 -14.06 5.97
N LYS A 159 0.63 -15.37 5.71
CA LYS A 159 0.67 -16.40 6.77
C LYS A 159 1.87 -16.26 7.68
N ALA A 160 3.04 -15.94 7.15
CA ALA A 160 4.25 -15.70 7.93
C ALA A 160 4.11 -14.48 8.87
N ALA A 161 3.34 -13.46 8.48
CA ALA A 161 3.01 -12.32 9.32
C ALA A 161 1.91 -12.62 10.36
N GLY A 162 1.24 -13.78 10.28
CA GLY A 162 0.21 -14.20 11.24
C GLY A 162 -1.23 -14.19 10.72
N TYR A 163 -1.47 -13.74 9.49
CA TYR A 163 -2.83 -13.72 8.91
C TYR A 163 -3.33 -15.12 8.60
N THR A 164 -4.63 -15.33 8.86
CA THR A 164 -5.36 -16.57 8.52
C THR A 164 -6.51 -16.30 7.56
N THR A 165 -6.91 -15.05 7.44
CA THR A 165 -8.02 -14.57 6.61
C THR A 165 -7.59 -13.37 5.76
N ARG A 166 -8.37 -13.09 4.73
CA ARG A 166 -8.30 -11.88 3.91
C ARG A 166 -9.69 -11.29 3.71
N LEU A 167 -9.78 -10.02 3.34
CA LEU A 167 -11.03 -9.41 2.96
C LEU A 167 -11.39 -9.67 1.50
N VAL A 168 -12.69 -9.77 1.27
CA VAL A 168 -13.35 -9.62 -0.03
C VAL A 168 -14.43 -8.55 0.12
N PHE A 169 -14.80 -7.90 -0.99
CA PHE A 169 -15.75 -6.80 -1.00
C PHE A 169 -16.84 -7.03 -2.02
N GLU A 170 -18.06 -6.64 -1.65
CA GLU A 170 -19.22 -6.54 -2.54
C GLU A 170 -20.06 -5.32 -2.13
N LYS A 171 -20.25 -4.35 -3.04
CA LYS A 171 -21.04 -3.12 -2.80
C LYS A 171 -20.62 -2.39 -1.51
N ARG A 172 -19.35 -2.21 -1.32
CA ARG A 172 -18.70 -1.59 -0.14
C ARG A 172 -18.92 -2.37 1.18
N GLN A 173 -19.46 -3.57 1.10
CA GLN A 173 -19.53 -4.47 2.26
C GLN A 173 -18.33 -5.41 2.25
N ARG A 174 -17.62 -5.49 3.37
CA ARG A 174 -16.46 -6.37 3.52
C ARG A 174 -16.84 -7.66 4.25
N ALA A 175 -16.26 -8.77 3.81
CA ALA A 175 -16.34 -10.07 4.47
C ALA A 175 -14.96 -10.71 4.57
N GLU A 176 -14.73 -11.44 5.65
CA GLU A 176 -13.51 -12.23 5.81
C GLU A 176 -13.67 -13.61 5.19
N VAL A 177 -12.65 -14.04 4.45
CA VAL A 177 -12.55 -15.38 3.91
C VAL A 177 -11.17 -15.97 4.23
N PRO A 178 -11.02 -17.32 4.35
CA PRO A 178 -9.73 -17.94 4.57
C PRO A 178 -8.68 -17.59 3.51
N LEU A 179 -7.39 -17.59 3.92
CA LEU A 179 -6.22 -17.47 3.04
C LEU A 179 -5.92 -18.79 2.32
#